data_772b78b9a1c7eab799e45828f2f5132b
#
_entry.id   772b78b9a1c7eab799e45828f2f5132b
#
_cell.length_a   1.000
_cell.length_b   1.000
_cell.length_c   1.000
_cell.angle_alpha   90.00
_cell.angle_beta   90.00
_cell.angle_gamma   90.00
#
_symmetry.space_group_name_H-M   'P 1'
#
loop_
_entity.id
_entity.type
_entity.pdbx_description
1 polymer ?
#
loop_
_entity_poly.entity_id
_entity_poly.type
_entity_poly.pdbx_seq_one_letter_code
_entity_poly.pdbx_strand_id
1 'polypeptide(L)'
;MNNLIIVDTREKGHKKILEYFDKVGQDYIISKLDAGDYMLFKQFKTIIDKKDGLLELSHNLCNSNEHERIKREIAKAKELGCENFIFLIQDSKIKSIQDIKSWTSKHTKVKGETLLKIMATMARKYGVKFIIVPKKDMGKKIIELLNNKWFYNVFSLWYNWNVMSNAALVTRRADNNQV
;
A
#
# COMPACT_ATOMS: atom_id res chain seq x y z
N MET A 1 -10.03 -13.28 -21.54
CA MET A 1 -10.57 -13.79 -20.26
C MET A 1 -10.11 -12.85 -19.16
N ASN A 2 -11.02 -12.36 -18.33
CA ASN A 2 -10.63 -11.61 -17.14
C ASN A 2 -9.97 -12.57 -16.16
N ASN A 3 -8.86 -12.15 -15.54
CA ASN A 3 -8.22 -12.94 -14.50
C ASN A 3 -9.12 -12.99 -13.26
N LEU A 4 -9.31 -14.17 -12.67
CA LEU A 4 -10.11 -14.37 -11.46
C LEU A 4 -9.41 -13.73 -10.24
N ILE A 5 -10.09 -12.82 -9.55
CA ILE A 5 -9.59 -12.19 -8.32
C ILE A 5 -10.03 -13.01 -7.11
N ILE A 6 -9.10 -13.28 -6.19
CA ILE A 6 -9.44 -13.80 -4.86
C ILE A 6 -9.53 -12.60 -3.89
N VAL A 7 -10.61 -12.56 -3.11
CA VAL A 7 -10.88 -11.58 -2.06
C VAL A 7 -10.85 -12.28 -0.72
N ASP A 8 -10.07 -11.77 0.24
CA ASP A 8 -9.97 -12.39 1.57
C ASP A 8 -11.30 -12.33 2.33
N THR A 9 -11.67 -13.43 2.97
CA THR A 9 -12.89 -13.54 3.79
C THR A 9 -12.92 -12.58 4.98
N ARG A 10 -11.77 -12.11 5.44
CA ARG A 10 -11.61 -11.22 6.60
C ARG A 10 -11.74 -9.74 6.25
N GLU A 11 -11.65 -9.39 4.95
CA GLU A 11 -11.80 -8.01 4.50
C GLU A 11 -13.27 -7.55 4.64
N LYS A 12 -13.53 -6.64 5.58
CA LYS A 12 -14.90 -6.19 5.92
C LYS A 12 -15.41 -5.06 5.01
N GLY A 13 -14.52 -4.32 4.39
CA GLY A 13 -14.82 -3.12 3.60
C GLY A 13 -15.08 -3.38 2.11
N HIS A 14 -15.21 -4.62 1.67
CA HIS A 14 -15.21 -4.99 0.25
C HIS A 14 -16.54 -4.74 -0.50
N LYS A 15 -17.67 -4.52 0.17
CA LYS A 15 -19.00 -4.44 -0.49
C LYS A 15 -19.00 -3.53 -1.74
N LYS A 16 -18.56 -2.27 -1.62
CA LYS A 16 -18.52 -1.33 -2.75
C LYS A 16 -17.50 -1.71 -3.82
N ILE A 17 -16.46 -2.46 -3.44
CA ILE A 17 -15.45 -2.98 -4.36
C ILE A 17 -16.05 -4.10 -5.18
N LEU A 18 -16.78 -5.03 -4.55
CA LEU A 18 -17.46 -6.13 -5.23
C LEU A 18 -18.60 -5.60 -6.13
N GLU A 19 -19.40 -4.63 -5.68
CA GLU A 19 -20.39 -3.94 -6.51
C GLU A 19 -19.75 -3.33 -7.79
N TYR A 20 -18.53 -2.80 -7.66
CA TYR A 20 -17.78 -2.31 -8.82
C TYR A 20 -17.31 -3.47 -9.72
N PHE A 21 -16.82 -4.58 -9.14
CA PHE A 21 -16.41 -5.77 -9.90
C PHE A 21 -17.57 -6.32 -10.71
N ASP A 22 -18.75 -6.49 -10.08
CA ASP A 22 -19.97 -6.93 -10.74
C ASP A 22 -20.36 -5.99 -11.90
N LYS A 23 -20.31 -4.67 -11.66
CA LYS A 23 -20.64 -3.65 -12.68
C LYS A 23 -19.76 -3.73 -13.93
N VAL A 24 -18.46 -4.10 -13.78
CA VAL A 24 -17.51 -4.14 -14.90
C VAL A 24 -17.26 -5.56 -15.42
N GLY A 25 -17.99 -6.55 -14.90
CA GLY A 25 -17.83 -7.96 -15.28
C GLY A 25 -16.48 -8.56 -14.90
N GLN A 26 -15.94 -8.15 -13.74
CA GLN A 26 -14.71 -8.73 -13.20
C GLN A 26 -15.05 -9.95 -12.33
N ASP A 27 -14.56 -11.13 -12.73
CA ASP A 27 -14.75 -12.35 -11.96
C ASP A 27 -13.96 -12.33 -10.66
N TYR A 28 -14.60 -12.77 -9.57
CA TYR A 28 -13.95 -12.91 -8.26
C TYR A 28 -14.53 -14.08 -7.45
N ILE A 29 -13.75 -14.55 -6.48
CA ILE A 29 -14.20 -15.50 -5.44
C ILE A 29 -13.78 -14.96 -4.07
N ILE A 30 -14.59 -15.24 -3.06
CA ILE A 30 -14.26 -14.94 -1.67
C ILE A 30 -13.66 -16.19 -1.04
N SER A 31 -12.40 -16.10 -0.61
CA SER A 31 -11.66 -17.20 0.00
C SER A 31 -10.62 -16.67 0.97
N LYS A 32 -10.27 -17.48 1.97
CA LYS A 32 -9.21 -17.10 2.92
C LYS A 32 -7.87 -17.01 2.19
N LEU A 33 -7.17 -15.89 2.39
CA LEU A 33 -5.80 -15.67 1.92
C LEU A 33 -4.79 -15.84 3.06
N ASP A 34 -3.57 -16.25 2.73
CA ASP A 34 -2.46 -16.32 3.69
C ASP A 34 -1.79 -14.96 3.89
N ALA A 35 -1.90 -14.06 2.92
CA ALA A 35 -1.38 -12.69 2.97
C ALA A 35 -2.22 -11.74 2.11
N GLY A 36 -2.41 -10.50 2.61
CA GLY A 36 -3.18 -9.44 1.95
C GLY A 36 -4.67 -9.73 1.84
N ASP A 37 -5.35 -8.86 1.10
CA ASP A 37 -6.81 -8.89 0.94
C ASP A 37 -7.25 -9.24 -0.48
N TYR A 38 -6.40 -8.98 -1.49
CA TYR A 38 -6.71 -9.23 -2.91
C TYR A 38 -5.49 -9.77 -3.65
N MET A 39 -5.69 -10.80 -4.46
CA MET A 39 -4.71 -11.31 -5.41
C MET A 39 -5.37 -12.04 -6.59
N LEU A 40 -4.61 -12.33 -7.65
CA LEU A 40 -5.12 -13.17 -8.74
C LEU A 40 -5.02 -14.65 -8.39
N PHE A 41 -6.04 -15.41 -8.80
CA PHE A 41 -6.02 -16.86 -8.71
C PHE A 41 -4.86 -17.42 -9.53
N LYS A 42 -4.06 -18.30 -8.94
CA LYS A 42 -2.85 -18.92 -9.55
C LYS A 42 -1.75 -17.93 -9.98
N GLN A 43 -1.80 -16.66 -9.59
CA GLN A 43 -0.78 -15.66 -9.90
C GLN A 43 -0.47 -14.81 -8.67
N PHE A 44 0.51 -15.23 -7.88
CA PHE A 44 0.85 -14.61 -6.60
C PHE A 44 1.82 -13.43 -6.71
N LYS A 45 2.15 -12.98 -7.94
CA LYS A 45 3.13 -11.91 -8.18
C LYS A 45 2.78 -10.57 -7.54
N THR A 46 1.48 -10.27 -7.46
CA THR A 46 0.99 -9.04 -6.83
C THR A 46 -0.05 -9.38 -5.77
N ILE A 47 0.20 -8.91 -4.56
CA ILE A 47 -0.71 -9.02 -3.41
C ILE A 47 -1.02 -7.62 -2.92
N ILE A 48 -2.29 -7.32 -2.72
CA ILE A 48 -2.78 -6.03 -2.23
C ILE A 48 -3.33 -6.20 -0.82
N ASP A 49 -2.85 -5.39 0.10
CA ASP A 49 -3.38 -5.21 1.44
C ASP A 49 -4.06 -3.82 1.50
N LYS A 50 -5.38 -3.80 1.61
CA LYS A 50 -6.18 -2.58 1.64
C LYS A 50 -6.16 -1.95 3.03
N LYS A 51 -6.10 -0.62 3.09
CA LYS A 51 -6.19 0.16 4.32
C LYS A 51 -7.29 1.22 4.20
N ASP A 52 -8.16 1.28 5.20
CA ASP A 52 -9.26 2.25 5.28
C ASP A 52 -8.79 3.66 5.69
N GLY A 53 -7.55 4.00 5.37
CA GLY A 53 -6.96 5.31 5.55
C GLY A 53 -5.65 5.32 6.31
N LEU A 54 -5.10 6.52 6.47
CA LEU A 54 -3.82 6.71 7.15
C LEU A 54 -3.87 6.38 8.64
N LEU A 55 -5.05 6.47 9.28
CA LEU A 55 -5.17 6.12 10.70
C LEU A 55 -4.93 4.61 10.91
N GLU A 56 -5.58 3.76 10.12
CA GLU A 56 -5.37 2.33 10.17
C GLU A 56 -3.93 1.97 9.81
N LEU A 57 -3.39 2.55 8.73
CA LEU A 57 -1.99 2.36 8.35
C LEU A 57 -1.04 2.76 9.50
N SER A 58 -1.28 3.90 10.16
CA SER A 58 -0.45 4.35 11.29
C SER A 58 -0.50 3.38 12.46
N HIS A 59 -1.67 2.83 12.77
CA HIS A 59 -1.82 1.81 13.80
C HIS A 59 -1.04 0.54 13.43
N ASN A 60 -1.17 0.06 12.20
CA ASN A 60 -0.50 -1.14 11.75
C ASN A 60 1.04 -1.00 11.69
N LEU A 61 1.55 0.17 11.32
CA LEU A 61 2.99 0.37 11.16
C LEU A 61 3.70 0.88 12.41
N CYS A 62 3.01 1.58 13.31
CA CYS A 62 3.61 2.23 14.48
C CYS A 62 3.35 1.49 15.79
N ASN A 63 2.39 0.56 15.85
CA ASN A 63 2.20 -0.35 16.98
C ASN A 63 3.14 -1.54 16.84
N SER A 64 3.91 -1.87 17.86
CA SER A 64 4.93 -2.94 17.79
C SER A 64 4.36 -4.30 17.40
N ASN A 65 3.25 -4.72 18.00
CA ASN A 65 2.63 -6.01 17.75
C ASN A 65 2.08 -6.11 16.32
N GLU A 66 1.40 -5.05 15.87
CA GLU A 66 0.86 -4.96 14.51
C GLU A 66 1.98 -4.89 13.47
N HIS A 67 3.05 -4.16 13.78
CA HIS A 67 4.22 -4.07 12.92
C HIS A 67 4.86 -5.45 12.69
N GLU A 68 5.03 -6.25 13.76
CA GLU A 68 5.55 -7.61 13.65
C GLU A 68 4.58 -8.54 12.90
N ARG A 69 3.27 -8.35 13.07
CA ARG A 69 2.26 -9.07 12.28
C ARG A 69 2.40 -8.78 10.78
N ILE A 70 2.47 -7.50 10.41
CA ILE A 70 2.67 -7.05 9.01
C ILE A 70 3.97 -7.62 8.42
N LYS A 71 5.06 -7.64 9.19
CA LYS A 71 6.34 -8.21 8.73
C LYS A 71 6.21 -9.70 8.41
N ARG A 72 5.52 -10.46 9.27
CA ARG A 72 5.26 -11.90 9.02
C ARG A 72 4.39 -12.10 7.78
N GLU A 73 3.40 -11.25 7.58
CA GLU A 73 2.52 -11.27 6.42
C GLU A 73 3.28 -11.00 5.12
N ILE A 74 4.17 -9.99 5.10
CA ILE A 74 5.05 -9.70 3.96
C ILE A 74 6.00 -10.88 3.69
N ALA A 75 6.55 -11.51 4.74
CA ALA A 75 7.41 -12.68 4.59
C ALA A 75 6.67 -13.86 3.93
N LYS A 76 5.47 -14.17 4.41
CA LYS A 76 4.60 -15.18 3.78
C LYS A 76 4.27 -14.87 2.32
N ALA A 77 3.96 -13.62 2.01
CA ALA A 77 3.73 -13.20 0.64
C ALA A 77 4.95 -13.49 -0.25
N LYS A 78 6.16 -13.22 0.23
CA LYS A 78 7.40 -13.51 -0.48
C LYS A 78 7.64 -15.01 -0.69
N GLU A 79 7.34 -15.84 0.30
CA GLU A 79 7.39 -17.30 0.20
C GLU A 79 6.45 -17.83 -0.88
N LEU A 80 5.30 -17.17 -1.10
CA LEU A 80 4.37 -17.46 -2.19
C LEU A 80 4.85 -16.95 -3.57
N GLY A 81 5.99 -16.28 -3.65
CA GLY A 81 6.52 -15.70 -4.89
C GLY A 81 6.01 -14.29 -5.20
N CYS A 82 5.51 -13.56 -4.20
CA CYS A 82 5.06 -12.19 -4.38
C CYS A 82 6.24 -11.26 -4.68
N GLU A 83 6.18 -10.61 -5.85
CA GLU A 83 7.12 -9.58 -6.28
C GLU A 83 6.67 -8.17 -5.85
N ASN A 84 5.36 -7.97 -5.71
CA ASN A 84 4.74 -6.68 -5.43
C ASN A 84 3.74 -6.78 -4.28
N PHE A 85 4.17 -6.51 -3.06
CA PHE A 85 3.27 -6.34 -1.92
C PHE A 85 2.87 -4.86 -1.83
N ILE A 86 1.57 -4.57 -1.95
CA ILE A 86 1.04 -3.22 -2.09
C ILE A 86 0.09 -2.90 -0.95
N PHE A 87 0.41 -1.88 -0.15
CA PHE A 87 -0.57 -1.24 0.72
C PHE A 87 -1.39 -0.25 -0.10
N LEU A 88 -2.65 -0.58 -0.35
CA LEU A 88 -3.59 0.26 -1.09
C LEU A 88 -4.45 1.06 -0.10
N ILE A 89 -4.15 2.34 0.05
CA ILE A 89 -4.68 3.20 1.10
C ILE A 89 -5.85 4.00 0.55
N GLN A 90 -7.02 3.87 1.18
CA GLN A 90 -8.20 4.65 0.86
C GLN A 90 -8.11 6.01 1.55
N ASP A 91 -7.86 7.08 0.80
CA ASP A 91 -7.98 8.44 1.33
C ASP A 91 -8.41 9.41 0.23
N SER A 92 -9.42 10.25 0.53
CA SER A 92 -9.92 11.26 -0.43
C SER A 92 -9.33 12.64 -0.20
N LYS A 93 -8.65 12.86 0.92
CA LYS A 93 -8.04 14.15 1.28
C LYS A 93 -6.56 14.19 0.91
N ILE A 94 -5.87 13.06 1.00
CA ILE A 94 -4.47 12.90 0.66
C ILE A 94 -4.38 12.59 -0.83
N LYS A 95 -3.77 13.48 -1.60
CA LYS A 95 -3.61 13.32 -3.06
C LYS A 95 -2.24 12.82 -3.46
N SER A 96 -1.26 13.02 -2.59
CA SER A 96 0.13 12.61 -2.81
C SER A 96 0.77 12.08 -1.54
N ILE A 97 1.87 11.35 -1.68
CA ILE A 97 2.65 10.88 -0.53
C ILE A 97 3.21 12.06 0.28
N GLN A 98 3.53 13.17 -0.35
CA GLN A 98 4.01 14.39 0.30
C GLN A 98 2.97 14.98 1.27
N ASP A 99 1.69 14.89 0.92
CA ASP A 99 0.60 15.41 1.76
C ASP A 99 0.49 14.66 3.11
N ILE A 100 1.02 13.44 3.19
CA ILE A 100 1.09 12.66 4.44
C ILE A 100 1.89 13.43 5.51
N LYS A 101 2.89 14.22 5.11
CA LYS A 101 3.74 14.96 6.04
C LYS A 101 2.92 15.84 7.00
N SER A 102 1.87 16.48 6.51
CA SER A 102 0.98 17.36 7.27
C SER A 102 -0.18 16.60 7.93
N TRP A 103 -0.32 15.27 7.71
CA TRP A 103 -1.40 14.50 8.27
C TRP A 103 -1.35 14.45 9.81
N THR A 104 -2.50 14.67 10.42
CA THR A 104 -2.73 14.53 11.86
C THR A 104 -4.07 13.85 12.12
N SER A 105 -4.21 13.21 13.27
CA SER A 105 -5.48 12.61 13.70
C SER A 105 -5.65 12.75 15.21
N LYS A 106 -6.86 13.04 15.67
CA LYS A 106 -7.20 13.07 17.11
C LYS A 106 -7.17 11.68 17.77
N HIS A 107 -7.14 10.62 16.97
CA HIS A 107 -7.18 9.23 17.44
C HIS A 107 -5.79 8.60 17.59
N THR A 108 -4.72 9.32 17.29
CA THR A 108 -3.35 8.85 17.45
C THR A 108 -2.39 10.02 17.71
N LYS A 109 -1.31 9.74 18.44
CA LYS A 109 -0.20 10.69 18.62
C LYS A 109 0.82 10.62 17.47
N VAL A 110 0.67 9.69 16.56
CA VAL A 110 1.56 9.53 15.40
C VAL A 110 1.36 10.70 14.44
N LYS A 111 2.43 11.44 14.17
CA LYS A 111 2.44 12.53 13.20
C LYS A 111 2.72 12.00 11.80
N GLY A 112 2.24 12.69 10.77
CA GLY A 112 2.45 12.33 9.38
C GLY A 112 3.93 12.18 8.99
N GLU A 113 4.82 13.02 9.51
CA GLU A 113 6.27 12.87 9.31
C GLU A 113 6.83 11.54 9.84
N THR A 114 6.36 11.11 11.01
CA THR A 114 6.76 9.82 11.59
C THR A 114 6.26 8.67 10.75
N LEU A 115 4.97 8.72 10.37
CA LEU A 115 4.37 7.71 9.49
C LEU A 115 5.14 7.62 8.18
N LEU A 116 5.45 8.75 7.55
CA LEU A 116 6.18 8.82 6.29
C LEU A 116 7.58 8.20 6.39
N LYS A 117 8.31 8.44 7.49
CA LYS A 117 9.63 7.83 7.75
C LYS A 117 9.53 6.30 7.88
N ILE A 118 8.49 5.81 8.55
CA ILE A 118 8.27 4.37 8.71
C ILE A 118 7.89 3.75 7.36
N MET A 119 7.00 4.36 6.59
CA MET A 119 6.65 3.92 5.23
C MET A 119 7.89 3.82 4.34
N ALA A 120 8.77 4.83 4.36
CA ALA A 120 10.04 4.82 3.62
C ALA A 120 10.94 3.67 4.04
N THR A 121 11.03 3.41 5.35
CA THR A 121 11.81 2.30 5.88
C THR A 121 11.25 0.94 5.44
N MET A 122 9.93 0.78 5.50
CA MET A 122 9.24 -0.42 5.03
C MET A 122 9.46 -0.66 3.53
N ALA A 123 9.29 0.38 2.71
CA ALA A 123 9.54 0.30 1.27
C ALA A 123 10.99 -0.12 0.96
N ARG A 124 11.96 0.52 1.61
CA ARG A 124 13.40 0.21 1.42
C ARG A 124 13.78 -1.20 1.90
N LYS A 125 13.29 -1.59 3.09
CA LYS A 125 13.73 -2.84 3.75
C LYS A 125 13.01 -4.07 3.20
N TYR A 126 11.71 -3.93 2.89
CA TYR A 126 10.87 -5.06 2.52
C TYR A 126 10.39 -5.02 1.07
N GLY A 127 10.65 -3.93 0.33
CA GLY A 127 10.24 -3.78 -1.08
C GLY A 127 8.74 -3.55 -1.25
N VAL A 128 8.03 -3.19 -0.17
CA VAL A 128 6.60 -2.92 -0.23
C VAL A 128 6.31 -1.58 -0.91
N LYS A 129 5.11 -1.44 -1.48
CA LYS A 129 4.67 -0.23 -2.16
C LYS A 129 3.47 0.37 -1.44
N PHE A 130 3.35 1.70 -1.46
CA PHE A 130 2.23 2.42 -0.88
C PHE A 130 1.54 3.22 -1.99
N ILE A 131 0.24 2.99 -2.16
CA ILE A 131 -0.58 3.67 -3.18
C ILE A 131 -1.80 4.23 -2.49
N ILE A 132 -2.07 5.53 -2.72
CA ILE A 132 -3.23 6.22 -2.15
C ILE A 132 -4.24 6.46 -3.26
N VAL A 133 -5.48 6.15 -2.99
CA VAL A 133 -6.59 6.36 -3.92
C VAL A 133 -7.86 6.81 -3.21
N PRO A 134 -8.70 7.62 -3.86
CA PRO A 134 -10.04 7.92 -3.35
C PRO A 134 -10.89 6.65 -3.23
N LYS A 135 -11.81 6.64 -2.26
CA LYS A 135 -12.72 5.51 -2.00
C LYS A 135 -13.46 5.01 -3.24
N LYS A 136 -13.91 5.93 -4.09
CA LYS A 136 -14.66 5.62 -5.32
C LYS A 136 -13.83 4.85 -6.35
N ASP A 137 -12.51 4.97 -6.31
CA ASP A 137 -11.60 4.42 -7.30
C ASP A 137 -10.93 3.09 -6.85
N MET A 138 -11.23 2.63 -5.62
CA MET A 138 -10.60 1.43 -5.04
C MET A 138 -10.78 0.18 -5.93
N GLY A 139 -11.99 -0.14 -6.33
CA GLY A 139 -12.27 -1.32 -7.15
C GLY A 139 -11.54 -1.28 -8.50
N LYS A 140 -11.58 -0.12 -9.17
CA LYS A 140 -10.85 0.11 -10.42
C LYS A 140 -9.35 -0.09 -10.22
N LYS A 141 -8.78 0.51 -9.16
CA LYS A 141 -7.35 0.44 -8.87
C LYS A 141 -6.88 -0.98 -8.55
N ILE A 142 -7.68 -1.77 -7.81
CA ILE A 142 -7.37 -3.18 -7.53
C ILE A 142 -7.26 -3.96 -8.85
N ILE A 143 -8.23 -3.83 -9.75
CA ILE A 143 -8.19 -4.50 -11.06
C ILE A 143 -6.96 -4.08 -11.86
N GLU A 144 -6.64 -2.78 -11.92
CA GLU A 144 -5.48 -2.25 -12.63
C GLU A 144 -4.17 -2.83 -12.09
N LEU A 145 -3.99 -2.84 -10.76
CA LEU A 145 -2.78 -3.31 -10.10
C LEU A 145 -2.57 -4.80 -10.26
N LEU A 146 -3.62 -5.60 -10.11
CA LEU A 146 -3.54 -7.05 -10.26
C LEU A 146 -3.30 -7.49 -11.70
N ASN A 147 -3.83 -6.78 -12.69
CA ASN A 147 -3.65 -7.10 -14.10
C ASN A 147 -2.39 -6.49 -14.74
N ASN A 148 -1.43 -6.02 -13.95
CA ASN A 148 -0.16 -5.45 -14.42
C ASN A 148 -0.28 -4.25 -15.38
N LYS A 149 -1.43 -3.56 -15.41
CA LYS A 149 -1.63 -2.37 -16.26
C LYS A 149 -0.95 -1.11 -15.72
N TRP A 150 -0.18 -1.23 -14.64
CA TRP A 150 0.35 -0.06 -13.93
C TRP A 150 1.86 0.19 -14.09
N PHE A 151 2.60 -0.69 -14.75
CA PHE A 151 4.05 -0.55 -14.89
C PHE A 151 4.49 0.78 -15.52
N TYR A 152 3.62 1.45 -16.27
CA TYR A 152 3.96 2.71 -16.95
C TYR A 152 3.81 3.97 -16.08
N ASN A 153 3.02 3.96 -14.99
CA ASN A 153 2.72 5.18 -14.22
C ASN A 153 3.38 5.26 -12.83
N VAL A 154 3.87 4.17 -12.26
CA VAL A 154 4.40 4.14 -10.89
C VAL A 154 5.92 4.29 -10.85
N PHE A 155 6.61 4.05 -11.96
CA PHE A 155 8.05 4.33 -12.05
C PHE A 155 8.35 5.81 -11.74
N SER A 156 7.44 6.73 -12.08
CA SER A 156 7.58 8.16 -11.79
C SER A 156 7.44 8.50 -10.30
N LEU A 157 6.56 7.84 -9.56
CA LEU A 157 6.33 8.12 -8.13
C LEU A 157 7.43 7.49 -7.24
N TRP A 158 7.87 6.27 -7.57
CA TRP A 158 8.98 5.60 -6.87
C TRP A 158 10.33 6.25 -7.19
N TYR A 159 10.56 6.65 -8.45
CA TYR A 159 11.76 7.39 -8.86
C TYR A 159 11.83 8.75 -8.18
N ASN A 160 10.74 9.52 -8.16
CA ASN A 160 10.66 10.80 -7.45
C ASN A 160 10.87 10.64 -5.94
N TRP A 161 10.38 9.55 -5.32
CA TRP A 161 10.64 9.22 -3.92
C TRP A 161 12.13 8.98 -3.64
N ASN A 162 12.81 8.18 -4.45
CA ASN A 162 14.25 7.91 -4.29
C ASN A 162 15.12 9.15 -4.54
N VAL A 163 14.76 9.98 -5.51
CA VAL A 163 15.48 11.24 -5.79
C VAL A 163 15.29 12.24 -4.65
N MET A 164 14.08 12.38 -4.09
CA MET A 164 13.82 13.30 -2.99
C MET A 164 14.42 12.82 -1.65
N SER A 165 14.44 11.53 -1.37
CA SER A 165 15.08 10.99 -0.16
C SER A 165 16.60 11.11 -0.22
N ASN A 166 17.20 10.98 -1.39
CA ASN A 166 18.63 11.20 -1.59
C ASN A 166 19.02 12.68 -1.54
N ALA A 167 18.19 13.58 -2.08
CA ALA A 167 18.42 15.05 -1.99
C ALA A 167 18.36 15.53 -0.52
N ALA A 168 17.44 15.01 0.30
CA ALA A 168 17.36 15.35 1.72
C ALA A 168 18.55 14.82 2.55
N LEU A 169 19.22 13.76 2.11
CA LEU A 169 20.44 13.23 2.73
C LEU A 169 21.69 14.02 2.32
N VAL A 170 21.71 14.56 1.09
CA VAL A 170 22.83 15.39 0.60
C VAL A 170 22.83 16.76 1.30
N THR A 171 21.69 17.40 1.50
CA THR A 171 21.61 18.68 2.20
C THR A 171 22.04 18.57 3.66
N ARG A 172 21.69 17.47 4.37
CA ARG A 172 22.16 17.26 5.77
C ARG A 172 23.66 16.98 5.89
N ARG A 173 24.34 16.50 4.86
CA ARG A 173 25.80 16.34 4.85
C ARG A 173 26.55 17.66 4.57
N ALA A 174 25.94 18.57 3.84
CA ALA A 174 26.51 19.90 3.60
C ALA A 174 26.48 20.77 4.87
N ASP A 175 25.40 20.69 5.66
CA ASP A 175 25.25 21.49 6.90
C ASP A 175 26.14 21.00 8.05
N ASN A 176 26.61 19.75 8.05
CA ASN A 176 27.51 19.21 9.09
C ASN A 176 29.00 19.37 8.80
N ASN A 177 29.39 19.95 7.66
CA ASN A 177 30.79 20.22 7.30
C ASN A 177 31.18 21.71 7.42
N GLN A 178 30.33 22.53 8.06
CA GLN A 178 30.61 23.96 8.35
C GLN A 178 30.61 24.23 9.86
N VAL A 179 31.34 23.44 10.64
CA VAL A 179 31.72 23.77 12.01
C VAL A 179 33.19 23.42 12.21
#